data_b392d97bb6c8f4a136d16e60342cf4fc
#
_entry.id   b392d97bb6c8f4a136d16e60342cf4fc
#
_cell.length_a   1.000
_cell.length_b   1.000
_cell.length_c   1.000
_cell.angle_alpha   90.00
_cell.angle_beta   90.00
_cell.angle_gamma   90.00
#
_symmetry.space_group_name_H-M   'P 1'
#
loop_
_entity.id
_entity.type
_entity.pdbx_description
1 polymer ?
#
loop_
_entity_poly.entity_id
_entity_poly.type
_entity_poly.pdbx_seq_one_letter_code
_entity_poly.pdbx_strand_id
1 'polypeptide(L)'
;YYNNHCNEQLYAITFNFEGLEGEEGLYNNDGWNFWDYSGVTVINIVVDHPLYYNQFLKALPEHYRQVNIDHMHIDYMKRFFPDVDVYFIPSAGTELNKHRKLIKDYDYLPMCQRPIDVIFTGNYTPKHILRKQLNNMEQDYIDFYESALERLIMSPDLTIDELSEMCLKEEFPEITDEQLANCMPPMMYV
;
A
#
# COMPACT_ATOMS: atom_id res chain seq x y z
N TYR A 1 20.06 -18.21 -13.83
CA TYR A 1 19.99 -17.10 -14.80
C TYR A 1 21.10 -16.07 -14.54
N TYR A 2 21.19 -15.53 -13.31
CA TYR A 2 22.17 -14.52 -12.90
C TYR A 2 23.63 -14.90 -13.26
N ASN A 3 24.07 -16.13 -12.94
CA ASN A 3 25.43 -16.57 -13.18
C ASN A 3 25.85 -16.54 -14.66
N ASN A 4 24.91 -16.58 -15.59
CA ASN A 4 25.16 -16.51 -17.02
C ASN A 4 25.12 -15.07 -17.58
N HIS A 5 24.65 -14.11 -16.79
CA HIS A 5 24.39 -12.71 -17.18
C HIS A 5 25.06 -11.70 -16.24
N CYS A 6 26.10 -12.08 -15.51
CA CYS A 6 26.77 -11.25 -14.51
C CYS A 6 27.43 -9.97 -15.08
N ASN A 7 27.61 -9.87 -16.39
CA ASN A 7 28.12 -8.65 -17.05
C ASN A 7 27.01 -7.80 -17.67
N GLU A 8 25.74 -8.16 -17.50
CA GLU A 8 24.58 -7.42 -18.00
C GLU A 8 23.92 -6.65 -16.85
N GLN A 9 23.30 -5.53 -17.16
CA GLN A 9 22.47 -4.85 -16.18
C GLN A 9 21.15 -5.63 -16.07
N LEU A 10 20.93 -6.25 -14.91
CA LEU A 10 19.74 -7.04 -14.62
C LEU A 10 18.73 -6.23 -13.82
N TYR A 11 17.47 -6.49 -14.11
CA TYR A 11 16.33 -5.91 -13.40
C TYR A 11 15.45 -7.03 -12.87
N ALA A 12 14.97 -6.88 -11.64
CA ALA A 12 13.93 -7.70 -11.05
C ALA A 12 12.67 -6.84 -10.86
N ILE A 13 11.52 -7.37 -11.22
CA ILE A 13 10.23 -6.73 -10.97
C ILE A 13 9.52 -7.56 -9.92
N THR A 14 9.09 -6.91 -8.85
CA THR A 14 8.33 -7.52 -7.77
C THR A 14 7.07 -6.69 -7.47
N PHE A 15 6.17 -7.24 -6.67
CA PHE A 15 4.92 -6.59 -6.29
C PHE A 15 4.78 -6.62 -4.78
N ASN A 16 4.32 -5.49 -4.21
CA ASN A 16 3.96 -5.41 -2.80
C ASN A 16 5.01 -6.03 -1.86
N PHE A 17 6.28 -5.76 -2.13
CA PHE A 17 7.44 -6.23 -1.36
C PHE A 17 7.73 -7.74 -1.40
N GLU A 18 7.06 -8.54 -2.25
CA GLU A 18 7.43 -9.95 -2.44
C GLU A 18 8.93 -10.08 -2.77
N GLY A 19 9.66 -10.89 -2.03
CA GLY A 19 11.11 -11.04 -2.15
C GLY A 19 11.93 -9.95 -1.44
N LEU A 20 11.30 -9.03 -0.71
CA LEU A 20 11.92 -7.90 0.00
C LEU A 20 11.60 -7.90 1.51
N GLU A 21 10.91 -8.93 2.00
CA GLU A 21 10.43 -9.04 3.38
C GLU A 21 11.37 -9.85 4.30
N GLY A 22 12.58 -10.14 3.83
CA GLY A 22 13.55 -10.93 4.59
C GLY A 22 13.44 -12.43 4.35
N GLU A 23 12.92 -12.85 3.19
CA GLU A 23 12.69 -14.25 2.85
C GLU A 23 13.98 -15.08 2.89
N GLU A 24 13.86 -16.31 3.41
CA GLU A 24 14.96 -17.26 3.48
C GLU A 24 15.55 -17.52 2.08
N GLY A 25 16.87 -17.43 1.99
CA GLY A 25 17.60 -17.57 0.73
C GLY A 25 17.82 -16.28 -0.04
N LEU A 26 17.04 -15.23 0.22
CA LEU A 26 17.29 -13.88 -0.29
C LEU A 26 17.96 -12.98 0.76
N TYR A 27 17.80 -13.31 2.03
CA TYR A 27 18.38 -12.61 3.16
C TYR A 27 19.01 -13.59 4.15
N ASN A 28 19.97 -13.11 4.95
CA ASN A 28 20.52 -13.85 6.08
C ASN A 28 20.59 -12.99 7.34
N ASN A 29 20.87 -13.63 8.47
CA ASN A 29 20.94 -12.96 9.77
C ASN A 29 22.14 -12.01 9.94
N ASP A 30 23.13 -12.08 9.05
CA ASP A 30 24.34 -11.28 9.10
C ASP A 30 24.23 -9.96 8.29
N GLY A 31 23.02 -9.66 7.80
CA GLY A 31 22.74 -8.45 7.02
C GLY A 31 23.04 -8.59 5.52
N TRP A 32 23.43 -9.78 5.06
CA TRP A 32 23.58 -10.02 3.63
C TRP A 32 22.20 -10.17 2.96
N ASN A 33 22.06 -9.59 1.77
CA ASN A 33 20.91 -9.84 0.91
C ASN A 33 21.36 -10.13 -0.53
N PHE A 34 20.57 -10.91 -1.24
CA PHE A 34 20.84 -11.32 -2.62
C PHE A 34 20.85 -10.12 -3.59
N TRP A 35 20.02 -9.15 -3.37
CA TRP A 35 19.84 -8.01 -4.27
C TRP A 35 21.10 -7.14 -4.34
N ASP A 36 21.65 -6.75 -3.19
CA ASP A 36 22.89 -5.98 -3.13
C ASP A 36 24.09 -6.80 -3.60
N TYR A 37 24.14 -8.10 -3.20
CA TYR A 37 25.20 -9.00 -3.65
C TYR A 37 25.22 -9.18 -5.17
N SER A 38 24.06 -9.26 -5.82
CA SER A 38 23.94 -9.46 -7.25
C SER A 38 24.03 -8.16 -8.08
N GLY A 39 23.88 -7.00 -7.45
CA GLY A 39 23.79 -5.72 -8.14
C GLY A 39 22.56 -5.59 -9.06
N VAL A 40 21.53 -6.41 -8.83
CA VAL A 40 20.28 -6.35 -9.57
C VAL A 40 19.49 -5.12 -9.17
N THR A 41 19.00 -4.33 -10.13
CA THR A 41 18.06 -3.26 -9.82
C THR A 41 16.67 -3.83 -9.56
N VAL A 42 16.15 -3.63 -8.37
CA VAL A 42 14.81 -4.07 -7.98
C VAL A 42 13.80 -2.96 -8.27
N ILE A 43 12.78 -3.29 -9.06
CA ILE A 43 11.63 -2.42 -9.33
C ILE A 43 10.42 -3.03 -8.62
N ASN A 44 9.98 -2.42 -7.52
CA ASN A 44 8.85 -2.89 -6.75
C ASN A 44 7.58 -2.10 -7.13
N ILE A 45 6.56 -2.79 -7.63
CA ILE A 45 5.25 -2.20 -7.95
C ILE A 45 4.37 -2.34 -6.72
N VAL A 46 4.11 -1.21 -6.06
CA VAL A 46 3.30 -1.16 -4.83
C VAL A 46 1.88 -0.72 -5.17
N VAL A 47 0.96 -1.65 -5.03
CA VAL A 47 -0.46 -1.47 -5.34
C VAL A 47 -1.22 -0.98 -4.12
N ASP A 48 -0.89 -1.51 -2.95
CA ASP A 48 -1.45 -1.10 -1.67
C ASP A 48 -0.78 0.18 -1.15
N HIS A 49 -1.36 0.79 -0.12
CA HIS A 49 -0.77 1.99 0.46
C HIS A 49 0.62 1.70 1.06
N PRO A 50 1.67 2.52 0.78
CA PRO A 50 3.04 2.27 1.24
C PRO A 50 3.18 2.15 2.77
N LEU A 51 2.24 2.73 3.51
CA LEU A 51 2.18 2.64 4.96
C LEU A 51 2.19 1.18 5.47
N TYR A 52 1.54 0.26 4.76
CA TYR A 52 1.53 -1.16 5.13
C TYR A 52 2.91 -1.81 5.09
N TYR A 53 3.84 -1.20 4.36
CA TYR A 53 5.21 -1.68 4.14
C TYR A 53 6.26 -0.85 4.87
N ASN A 54 5.86 0.01 5.80
CA ASN A 54 6.73 0.95 6.49
C ASN A 54 7.98 0.28 7.13
N GLN A 55 7.83 -0.93 7.67
CA GLN A 55 8.95 -1.68 8.24
C GLN A 55 9.98 -2.11 7.18
N PHE A 56 9.54 -2.44 5.97
CA PHE A 56 10.41 -2.87 4.87
C PHE A 56 11.06 -1.69 4.17
N LEU A 57 10.40 -0.54 4.14
CA LEU A 57 10.93 0.71 3.58
C LEU A 57 12.16 1.25 4.33
N LYS A 58 12.44 0.74 5.54
CA LYS A 58 13.61 1.11 6.35
C LYS A 58 14.89 0.34 6.00
N ALA A 59 14.78 -0.74 5.23
CA ALA A 59 15.89 -1.64 4.91
C ALA A 59 15.82 -2.11 3.45
N LEU A 60 15.83 -1.15 2.54
CA LEU A 60 15.76 -1.40 1.09
C LEU A 60 17.11 -1.78 0.50
N PRO A 61 17.14 -2.59 -0.58
CA PRO A 61 18.35 -2.80 -1.36
C PRO A 61 18.93 -1.50 -1.92
N GLU A 62 20.25 -1.46 -2.14
CA GLU A 62 20.97 -0.28 -2.66
C GLU A 62 20.40 0.19 -4.01
N HIS A 63 20.05 -0.76 -4.89
CA HIS A 63 19.49 -0.47 -6.21
C HIS A 63 17.98 -0.71 -6.25
N TYR A 64 17.24 -0.02 -5.39
CA TYR A 64 15.79 -0.13 -5.28
C TYR A 64 15.07 1.03 -5.96
N ARG A 65 13.95 0.73 -6.60
CA ARG A 65 13.01 1.71 -7.17
C ARG A 65 11.59 1.29 -6.88
N GLN A 66 10.76 2.25 -6.49
CA GLN A 66 9.35 2.01 -6.21
C GLN A 66 8.45 2.61 -7.28
N VAL A 67 7.47 1.85 -7.69
CA VAL A 67 6.42 2.30 -8.61
C VAL A 67 5.08 2.21 -7.87
N ASN A 68 4.40 3.33 -7.73
CA ASN A 68 3.08 3.40 -7.10
C ASN A 68 2.00 3.65 -8.14
N ILE A 69 0.79 3.17 -7.86
CA ILE A 69 -0.38 3.29 -8.75
C ILE A 69 -1.28 4.48 -8.40
N ASP A 70 -1.01 5.17 -7.29
CA ASP A 70 -1.77 6.31 -6.79
C ASP A 70 -0.85 7.49 -6.47
N HIS A 71 -1.31 8.70 -6.79
CA HIS A 71 -0.57 9.93 -6.51
C HIS A 71 -0.43 10.21 -5.01
N MET A 72 -1.43 9.85 -4.20
CA MET A 72 -1.36 10.01 -2.74
C MET A 72 -0.26 9.13 -2.15
N HIS A 73 -0.04 7.92 -2.71
CA HIS A 73 1.07 7.06 -2.33
C HIS A 73 2.43 7.71 -2.64
N ILE A 74 2.52 8.43 -3.78
CA ILE A 74 3.73 9.20 -4.14
C ILE A 74 3.99 10.31 -3.12
N ASP A 75 2.96 11.05 -2.74
CA ASP A 75 3.09 12.16 -1.80
C ASP A 75 3.48 11.66 -0.40
N TYR A 76 2.91 10.53 0.05
CA TYR A 76 3.33 9.83 1.25
C TYR A 76 4.82 9.46 1.21
N MET A 77 5.26 8.81 0.14
CA MET A 77 6.65 8.39 -0.03
C MET A 77 7.62 9.58 -0.02
N LYS A 78 7.31 10.64 -0.77
CA LYS A 78 8.14 11.85 -0.80
C LYS A 78 8.27 12.52 0.55
N ARG A 79 7.23 12.45 1.37
CA ARG A 79 7.23 13.04 2.70
C ARG A 79 8.03 12.21 3.70
N PHE A 80 7.76 10.90 3.78
CA PHE A 80 8.30 10.05 4.83
C PHE A 80 9.55 9.26 4.42
N PHE A 81 9.79 9.10 3.12
CA PHE A 81 10.91 8.35 2.55
C PHE A 81 11.51 9.11 1.36
N PRO A 82 12.01 10.34 1.57
CA PRO A 82 12.45 11.24 0.48
C PRO A 82 13.65 10.72 -0.32
N ASP A 83 14.43 9.79 0.25
CA ASP A 83 15.61 9.20 -0.40
C ASP A 83 15.26 8.03 -1.33
N VAL A 84 13.99 7.61 -1.37
CA VAL A 84 13.54 6.50 -2.23
C VAL A 84 13.15 7.02 -3.60
N ASP A 85 13.71 6.43 -4.65
CA ASP A 85 13.31 6.71 -6.05
C ASP A 85 11.89 6.21 -6.30
N VAL A 86 10.93 7.13 -6.46
CA VAL A 86 9.50 6.83 -6.59
C VAL A 86 8.96 7.27 -7.94
N TYR A 87 8.22 6.39 -8.59
CA TYR A 87 7.61 6.58 -9.90
C TYR A 87 6.10 6.31 -9.85
N PHE A 88 5.37 6.89 -10.79
CA PHE A 88 3.94 6.69 -10.95
C PHE A 88 3.63 5.87 -12.20
N ILE A 89 2.78 4.85 -12.07
CA ILE A 89 2.13 4.16 -13.19
C ILE A 89 0.64 4.06 -12.85
N PRO A 90 -0.26 4.54 -13.72
CA PRO A 90 -1.69 4.38 -13.47
C PRO A 90 -2.08 2.90 -13.46
N SER A 91 -3.00 2.55 -12.58
CA SER A 91 -3.58 1.21 -12.55
C SER A 91 -4.14 0.83 -13.91
N ALA A 92 -3.72 -0.33 -14.43
CA ALA A 92 -4.20 -0.84 -15.71
C ALA A 92 -5.44 -1.70 -15.52
N GLY A 93 -6.39 -1.60 -16.46
CA GLY A 93 -7.51 -2.51 -16.55
C GLY A 93 -7.20 -3.71 -17.46
N THR A 94 -7.82 -4.84 -17.19
CA THR A 94 -7.78 -5.99 -18.10
C THR A 94 -8.84 -5.83 -19.17
N GLU A 95 -8.45 -5.95 -20.46
CA GLU A 95 -9.42 -6.03 -21.53
C GLU A 95 -10.27 -7.29 -21.32
N LEU A 96 -11.59 -7.12 -21.30
CA LEU A 96 -12.52 -8.25 -21.24
C LEU A 96 -12.30 -9.13 -22.45
N ASN A 97 -11.86 -10.35 -22.18
CA ASN A 97 -11.47 -11.29 -23.23
C ASN A 97 -12.69 -11.64 -24.10
N LYS A 98 -12.69 -11.19 -25.34
CA LYS A 98 -13.76 -11.45 -26.34
C LYS A 98 -14.03 -12.94 -26.57
N HIS A 99 -13.15 -13.82 -26.11
CA HIS A 99 -13.30 -15.27 -26.22
C HIS A 99 -14.08 -15.92 -25.05
N ARG A 100 -14.34 -15.21 -23.96
CA ARG A 100 -15.23 -15.70 -22.91
C ARG A 100 -16.69 -15.56 -23.38
N LYS A 101 -17.30 -16.68 -23.75
CA LYS A 101 -18.71 -16.81 -24.23
C LYS A 101 -19.78 -16.19 -23.31
N LEU A 102 -19.40 -15.70 -22.14
CA LEU A 102 -20.30 -15.16 -21.10
C LEU A 102 -20.62 -13.66 -21.29
N ILE A 103 -19.92 -12.94 -22.19
CA ILE A 103 -20.03 -11.48 -22.30
C ILE A 103 -20.32 -11.09 -23.76
N LYS A 104 -21.35 -11.69 -24.36
CA LYS A 104 -21.60 -11.47 -25.80
C LYS A 104 -22.27 -10.12 -26.13
N ASP A 105 -23.02 -9.52 -25.22
CA ASP A 105 -23.95 -8.45 -25.60
C ASP A 105 -23.86 -7.18 -24.75
N TYR A 106 -22.93 -7.09 -23.77
CA TYR A 106 -22.84 -5.95 -22.85
C TYR A 106 -21.57 -5.11 -23.00
N ASP A 107 -20.68 -5.49 -23.90
CA ASP A 107 -19.30 -5.00 -23.92
C ASP A 107 -19.18 -3.48 -24.12
N TYR A 108 -20.14 -2.82 -24.72
CA TYR A 108 -20.00 -1.41 -25.05
C TYR A 108 -21.34 -0.67 -25.11
N LEU A 109 -22.19 -0.85 -24.10
CA LEU A 109 -23.35 0.01 -23.99
C LEU A 109 -22.92 1.46 -23.82
N PRO A 110 -23.41 2.39 -24.63
CA PRO A 110 -23.22 3.82 -24.39
C PRO A 110 -23.61 4.19 -22.96
N MET A 111 -22.93 5.15 -22.36
CA MET A 111 -23.14 5.52 -20.95
C MET A 111 -24.62 5.77 -20.63
N CYS A 112 -25.35 6.42 -21.54
CA CYS A 112 -26.79 6.71 -21.39
C CYS A 112 -27.71 5.46 -21.43
N GLN A 113 -27.18 4.29 -21.82
CA GLN A 113 -27.94 3.02 -21.87
C GLN A 113 -27.52 2.06 -20.76
N ARG A 114 -26.56 2.44 -19.91
CA ARG A 114 -26.11 1.61 -18.79
C ARG A 114 -27.15 1.68 -17.67
N PRO A 115 -27.60 0.53 -17.12
CA PRO A 115 -28.60 0.51 -16.05
C PRO A 115 -28.03 0.85 -14.67
N ILE A 116 -26.69 0.95 -14.56
CA ILE A 116 -25.98 1.25 -13.33
C ILE A 116 -25.06 2.43 -13.59
N ASP A 117 -25.29 3.54 -12.90
CA ASP A 117 -24.51 4.76 -13.04
C ASP A 117 -23.13 4.64 -12.34
N VAL A 118 -23.13 4.08 -11.14
CA VAL A 118 -21.92 3.88 -10.32
C VAL A 118 -21.96 2.49 -9.71
N ILE A 119 -20.87 1.75 -9.81
CA ILE A 119 -20.71 0.44 -9.17
C ILE A 119 -19.43 0.42 -8.33
N PHE A 120 -19.53 -0.06 -7.11
CA PHE A 120 -18.39 -0.42 -6.27
C PHE A 120 -18.26 -1.94 -6.23
N THR A 121 -17.13 -2.45 -6.73
CA THR A 121 -16.81 -3.88 -6.69
C THR A 121 -15.73 -4.09 -5.64
N GLY A 122 -16.10 -4.52 -4.47
CA GLY A 122 -15.17 -4.73 -3.35
C GLY A 122 -15.75 -5.68 -2.31
N ASN A 123 -14.93 -6.04 -1.34
CA ASN A 123 -15.37 -6.81 -0.20
C ASN A 123 -16.18 -5.92 0.74
N TYR A 124 -17.33 -6.42 1.16
CA TYR A 124 -18.12 -5.78 2.21
C TYR A 124 -18.01 -6.59 3.49
N THR A 125 -17.40 -5.98 4.51
CA THR A 125 -17.38 -6.56 5.85
C THR A 125 -18.39 -5.84 6.74
N PRO A 126 -19.44 -6.53 7.19
CA PRO A 126 -20.43 -5.92 8.08
C PRO A 126 -19.81 -5.38 9.38
N LYS A 127 -20.28 -4.21 9.83
CA LYS A 127 -19.77 -3.51 11.01
C LYS A 127 -19.71 -4.41 12.27
N HIS A 128 -20.66 -5.31 12.45
CA HIS A 128 -20.68 -6.22 13.61
C HIS A 128 -19.55 -7.27 13.58
N ILE A 129 -19.00 -7.59 12.41
CA ILE A 129 -17.85 -8.50 12.28
C ILE A 129 -16.57 -7.76 12.65
N LEU A 130 -16.40 -6.53 12.16
CA LEU A 130 -15.27 -5.68 12.52
C LEU A 130 -15.23 -5.41 14.02
N ARG A 131 -16.37 -5.07 14.61
CA ARG A 131 -16.47 -4.88 16.08
C ARG A 131 -16.06 -6.10 16.91
N LYS A 132 -16.22 -7.31 16.40
CA LYS A 132 -15.75 -8.52 17.11
C LYS A 132 -14.22 -8.57 17.22
N GLN A 133 -13.50 -7.97 16.30
CA GLN A 133 -12.03 -7.89 16.35
C GLN A 133 -11.59 -6.97 17.49
N LEU A 134 -12.40 -5.98 17.86
CA LEU A 134 -12.13 -5.06 18.96
C LEU A 134 -12.41 -5.64 20.34
N ASN A 135 -13.14 -6.77 20.46
CA ASN A 135 -13.59 -7.31 21.76
C ASN A 135 -12.46 -7.66 22.74
N ASN A 136 -11.22 -7.81 22.27
CA ASN A 136 -10.05 -8.11 23.09
C ASN A 136 -9.09 -6.92 23.22
N MET A 137 -9.47 -5.74 22.72
CA MET A 137 -8.69 -4.51 22.81
C MET A 137 -9.01 -3.76 24.10
N GLU A 138 -8.10 -2.90 24.53
CA GLU A 138 -8.31 -1.99 25.66
C GLU A 138 -9.40 -0.97 25.30
N GLN A 139 -10.13 -0.49 26.32
CA GLN A 139 -11.28 0.40 26.13
C GLN A 139 -10.88 1.70 25.44
N ASP A 140 -9.75 2.29 25.81
CA ASP A 140 -9.24 3.53 25.21
C ASP A 140 -9.01 3.40 23.70
N TYR A 141 -8.56 2.21 23.25
CA TYR A 141 -8.39 1.91 21.85
C TYR A 141 -9.72 1.79 21.10
N ILE A 142 -10.72 1.15 21.74
CA ILE A 142 -12.07 1.04 21.18
C ILE A 142 -12.70 2.43 21.03
N ASP A 143 -12.57 3.27 22.05
CA ASP A 143 -13.11 4.64 22.05
C ASP A 143 -12.43 5.49 20.99
N PHE A 144 -11.13 5.36 20.84
CA PHE A 144 -10.37 6.00 19.75
C PHE A 144 -10.89 5.56 18.37
N TYR A 145 -11.00 4.25 18.14
CA TYR A 145 -11.48 3.71 16.86
C TYR A 145 -12.91 4.18 16.53
N GLU A 146 -13.83 4.17 17.50
CA GLU A 146 -15.20 4.65 17.26
C GLU A 146 -15.24 6.15 16.97
N SER A 147 -14.42 6.96 17.66
CA SER A 147 -14.27 8.38 17.39
C SER A 147 -13.69 8.65 16.01
N ALA A 148 -12.65 7.89 15.60
CA ALA A 148 -12.04 7.99 14.28
C ALA A 148 -13.04 7.67 13.17
N LEU A 149 -13.81 6.61 13.33
CA LEU A 149 -14.86 6.21 12.39
C LEU A 149 -15.96 7.29 12.25
N GLU A 150 -16.39 7.88 13.36
CA GLU A 150 -17.38 8.98 13.34
C GLU A 150 -16.83 10.19 12.59
N ARG A 151 -15.56 10.58 12.80
CA ARG A 151 -14.91 11.68 12.09
C ARG A 151 -14.86 11.42 10.58
N LEU A 152 -14.51 10.21 10.14
CA LEU A 152 -14.51 9.85 8.71
C LEU A 152 -15.92 9.89 8.09
N ILE A 153 -16.94 9.45 8.82
CA ILE A 153 -18.33 9.52 8.36
C ILE A 153 -18.80 10.98 8.18
N MET A 154 -18.40 11.85 9.11
CA MET A 154 -18.78 13.28 9.06
C MET A 154 -17.95 14.09 8.07
N SER A 155 -16.78 13.61 7.69
CA SER A 155 -15.84 14.27 6.78
C SER A 155 -15.38 13.29 5.70
N PRO A 156 -16.22 12.97 4.70
CA PRO A 156 -15.95 11.92 3.70
C PRO A 156 -14.78 12.24 2.77
N ASP A 157 -14.33 13.49 2.73
CA ASP A 157 -13.16 13.92 1.96
C ASP A 157 -11.83 13.71 2.72
N LEU A 158 -11.91 13.38 4.02
CA LEU A 158 -10.74 13.12 4.85
C LEU A 158 -10.23 11.70 4.61
N THR A 159 -8.95 11.58 4.33
CA THR A 159 -8.30 10.25 4.22
C THR A 159 -7.98 9.70 5.61
N ILE A 160 -7.76 8.38 5.68
CA ILE A 160 -7.39 7.74 6.95
C ILE A 160 -6.01 8.21 7.45
N ASP A 161 -5.10 8.56 6.54
CA ASP A 161 -3.78 9.11 6.87
C ASP A 161 -3.91 10.47 7.52
N GLU A 162 -4.69 11.36 6.90
CA GLU A 162 -4.94 12.71 7.42
C GLU A 162 -5.62 12.64 8.79
N LEU A 163 -6.60 11.76 8.95
CA LEU A 163 -7.24 11.54 10.24
C LEU A 163 -6.24 11.04 11.29
N SER A 164 -5.43 10.05 10.96
CA SER A 164 -4.43 9.48 11.88
C SER A 164 -3.42 10.53 12.30
N GLU A 165 -2.95 11.35 11.36
CA GLU A 165 -2.07 12.48 11.64
C GLU A 165 -2.74 13.52 12.53
N MET A 166 -4.00 13.88 12.25
CA MET A 166 -4.75 14.84 13.07
C MET A 166 -4.86 14.34 14.52
N CYS A 167 -5.26 13.08 14.72
CA CYS A 167 -5.40 12.52 16.06
C CYS A 167 -4.07 12.48 16.80
N LEU A 168 -2.98 12.08 16.12
CA LEU A 168 -1.65 12.06 16.73
C LEU A 168 -1.16 13.46 17.10
N LYS A 169 -1.42 14.47 16.27
CA LYS A 169 -1.05 15.86 16.55
C LYS A 169 -1.92 16.51 17.63
N GLU A 170 -3.17 16.11 17.77
CA GLU A 170 -4.03 16.56 18.88
C GLU A 170 -3.47 16.08 20.22
N GLU A 171 -2.97 14.86 20.30
CA GLU A 171 -2.41 14.29 21.53
C GLU A 171 -0.94 14.65 21.73
N PHE A 172 -0.17 14.73 20.65
CA PHE A 172 1.28 15.01 20.67
C PHE A 172 1.58 16.18 19.70
N PRO A 173 1.37 17.45 20.10
CA PRO A 173 1.54 18.60 19.21
C PRO A 173 2.91 18.77 18.60
N GLU A 174 3.96 18.27 19.27
CA GLU A 174 5.37 18.37 18.85
C GLU A 174 5.86 17.11 18.09
N ILE A 175 4.95 16.22 17.68
CA ILE A 175 5.32 14.98 16.98
C ILE A 175 5.98 15.29 15.64
N THR A 176 7.15 14.66 15.38
CA THR A 176 7.90 14.82 14.14
C THR A 176 7.36 13.90 13.04
N ASP A 177 7.71 14.19 11.77
CA ASP A 177 7.33 13.32 10.65
C ASP A 177 7.90 11.90 10.77
N GLU A 178 9.12 11.74 11.32
CA GLU A 178 9.68 10.42 11.61
C GLU A 178 8.88 9.65 12.66
N GLN A 179 8.42 10.33 13.70
CA GLN A 179 7.55 9.73 14.73
C GLN A 179 6.17 9.41 14.15
N LEU A 180 5.60 10.29 13.32
CA LEU A 180 4.35 10.03 12.60
C LEU A 180 4.46 8.77 11.75
N ALA A 181 5.50 8.66 10.91
CA ALA A 181 5.72 7.48 10.07
C ALA A 181 5.81 6.16 10.87
N ASN A 182 6.23 6.23 12.14
CA ASN A 182 6.30 5.06 13.01
C ASN A 182 4.98 4.76 13.75
N CYS A 183 4.21 5.80 14.09
CA CYS A 183 2.99 5.67 14.89
C CYS A 183 1.72 5.44 14.04
N MET A 184 1.68 5.94 12.81
CA MET A 184 0.50 5.81 11.94
C MET A 184 0.17 4.35 11.55
N PRO A 185 1.17 3.47 11.19
CA PRO A 185 0.86 2.11 10.78
C PRO A 185 -0.01 1.31 11.78
N PRO A 186 0.28 1.30 13.08
CA PRO A 186 -0.54 0.59 14.05
C PRO A 186 -1.97 1.10 14.14
N MET A 187 -2.20 2.40 13.87
CA MET A 187 -3.53 3.02 13.94
C MET A 187 -4.42 2.65 12.75
N MET A 188 -3.81 2.27 11.62
CA MET A 188 -4.54 1.95 10.38
C MET A 188 -4.84 0.46 10.20
N TYR A 189 -4.26 -0.40 11.02
CA TYR A 189 -4.46 -1.86 10.99
C TYR A 189 -5.79 -2.32 11.65
N VAL A 190 -6.75 -1.43 11.81
CA VAL A 190 -8.03 -1.73 12.48
C VAL A 190 -9.21 -1.86 11.55
#